data_3dc4519cb3adc6d1afa61864f3d42dde
#
_entry.id   3dc4519cb3adc6d1afa61864f3d42dde
#
_cell.length_a   1.000
_cell.length_b   1.000
_cell.length_c   1.000
_cell.angle_alpha   90.00
_cell.angle_beta   90.00
_cell.angle_gamma   90.00
#
_symmetry.space_group_name_H-M   'P 1'
#
loop_
_entity.id
_entity.type
_entity.pdbx_description
1 polymer ?
#
loop_
_entity_poly.entity_id
_entity_poly.type
_entity_poly.pdbx_seq_one_letter_code
_entity_poly.pdbx_strand_id
1 'polypeptide(L)'
;CNLAWCYEHSKGVEQDYPEAARLYLRAAEQDYPRGQLCMGFCCERGRGVPLDPSAAADWYRKAAEQEDEDAQCCLGFLYESGQGVEQSWEEAVRWYRAAAEQGLPRAQCNLAWCYEYGKGVPQDLEESYRLYRKAAEQGDARGLFCVARCFDYGRGVTQNSTEAVAWYQKAADAGSAAAMCDLGVCYERGEGVERDLSRAVSLYRQAAEAGNAAGQCNLGFLYESGEGVEQSWEEAVRWYRAAAEQG
;
A
#
# COMPACT_ATOMS: atom_id res chain seq x y z
N CYS A 1 -0.72 15.61 -21.77
CA CYS A 1 -0.85 14.46 -20.88
C CYS A 1 -2.06 13.57 -21.19
N ASN A 2 -3.29 14.14 -21.42
CA ASN A 2 -4.49 13.30 -21.64
C ASN A 2 -4.38 12.34 -22.84
N LEU A 3 -3.86 12.81 -23.98
CA LEU A 3 -3.64 11.95 -25.15
C LEU A 3 -2.58 10.86 -24.87
N ALA A 4 -1.51 11.22 -24.17
CA ALA A 4 -0.50 10.26 -23.74
C ALA A 4 -1.09 9.16 -22.86
N TRP A 5 -1.96 9.53 -21.92
CA TRP A 5 -2.70 8.58 -21.09
C TRP A 5 -3.60 7.65 -21.90
N CYS A 6 -4.25 8.16 -22.97
CA CYS A 6 -5.04 7.32 -23.87
C CYS A 6 -4.19 6.25 -24.56
N TYR A 7 -2.99 6.60 -25.06
CA TYR A 7 -2.05 5.65 -25.62
C TYR A 7 -1.52 4.65 -24.60
N GLU A 8 -1.22 5.11 -23.38
CA GLU A 8 -0.72 4.24 -22.29
C GLU A 8 -1.76 3.19 -21.87
N HIS A 9 -3.06 3.56 -21.86
CA HIS A 9 -4.15 2.73 -21.32
C HIS A 9 -5.09 2.17 -22.39
N SER A 10 -4.75 2.28 -23.68
CA SER A 10 -5.59 1.78 -24.79
C SER A 10 -7.02 2.36 -24.78
N LYS A 11 -7.16 3.67 -24.51
CA LYS A 11 -8.46 4.35 -24.44
C LYS A 11 -8.77 5.10 -25.74
N GLY A 12 -9.56 4.45 -26.61
CA GLY A 12 -9.95 5.01 -27.90
C GLY A 12 -8.86 4.96 -28.99
N VAL A 13 -7.69 4.44 -28.66
CA VAL A 13 -6.53 4.21 -29.54
C VAL A 13 -5.86 2.89 -29.16
N GLU A 14 -5.08 2.31 -30.09
CA GLU A 14 -4.21 1.18 -29.77
C GLU A 14 -3.13 1.60 -28.76
N GLN A 15 -2.74 0.67 -27.89
CA GLN A 15 -1.72 0.93 -26.88
C GLN A 15 -0.36 1.19 -27.55
N ASP A 16 0.25 2.32 -27.21
CA ASP A 16 1.56 2.72 -27.73
C ASP A 16 2.36 3.46 -26.65
N TYR A 17 3.18 2.70 -25.91
CA TYR A 17 4.04 3.26 -24.87
C TYR A 17 5.09 4.24 -25.40
N PRO A 18 5.78 4.00 -26.53
CA PRO A 18 6.68 4.98 -27.16
C PRO A 18 5.99 6.31 -27.44
N GLU A 19 4.79 6.30 -28.04
CA GLU A 19 4.06 7.52 -28.34
C GLU A 19 3.56 8.22 -27.08
N ALA A 20 3.09 7.45 -26.07
CA ALA A 20 2.73 7.98 -24.77
C ALA A 20 3.92 8.70 -24.11
N ALA A 21 5.10 8.06 -24.04
CA ALA A 21 6.31 8.63 -23.48
C ALA A 21 6.76 9.89 -24.24
N ARG A 22 6.70 9.89 -25.58
CA ARG A 22 7.01 11.06 -26.40
C ARG A 22 6.11 12.26 -26.07
N LEU A 23 4.84 12.02 -25.86
CA LEU A 23 3.87 13.06 -25.51
C LEU A 23 4.05 13.55 -24.06
N TYR A 24 4.38 12.65 -23.12
CA TYR A 24 4.72 13.04 -21.74
C TYR A 24 6.00 13.87 -21.72
N LEU A 25 7.03 13.48 -22.47
CA LEU A 25 8.29 14.23 -22.57
C LEU A 25 8.05 15.65 -23.08
N ARG A 26 7.25 15.82 -24.12
CA ARG A 26 6.90 17.17 -24.64
C ARG A 26 6.18 18.05 -23.60
N ALA A 27 5.38 17.44 -22.72
CA ALA A 27 4.75 18.18 -21.62
C ALA A 27 5.77 18.50 -20.51
N ALA A 28 6.65 17.55 -20.20
CA ALA A 28 7.69 17.71 -19.20
C ALA A 28 8.73 18.80 -19.57
N GLU A 29 9.09 18.87 -20.86
CA GLU A 29 10.00 19.90 -21.39
C GLU A 29 9.38 21.32 -21.37
N GLN A 30 8.06 21.42 -21.29
CA GLN A 30 7.33 22.66 -21.08
C GLN A 30 7.11 22.98 -19.60
N ASP A 31 7.84 22.31 -18.73
CA ASP A 31 7.81 22.48 -17.28
C ASP A 31 6.45 22.17 -16.63
N TYR A 32 5.66 21.29 -17.27
CA TYR A 32 4.36 20.87 -16.73
C TYR A 32 4.53 19.73 -15.71
N PRO A 33 4.21 19.94 -14.40
CA PRO A 33 4.52 18.98 -13.33
C PRO A 33 3.95 17.59 -13.59
N ARG A 34 2.69 17.50 -14.05
CA ARG A 34 2.08 16.21 -14.39
C ARG A 34 2.78 15.49 -15.54
N GLY A 35 3.35 16.24 -16.50
CA GLY A 35 4.17 15.68 -17.57
C GLY A 35 5.48 15.10 -17.04
N GLN A 36 6.12 15.82 -16.15
CA GLN A 36 7.36 15.41 -15.48
C GLN A 36 7.11 14.16 -14.60
N LEU A 37 6.04 14.14 -13.80
CA LEU A 37 5.64 12.96 -13.02
C LEU A 37 5.45 11.73 -13.93
N CYS A 38 4.66 11.87 -15.01
CA CYS A 38 4.41 10.76 -15.94
C CYS A 38 5.69 10.30 -16.66
N MET A 39 6.59 11.23 -16.99
CA MET A 39 7.88 10.89 -17.58
C MET A 39 8.77 10.12 -16.57
N GLY A 40 8.72 10.49 -15.30
CA GLY A 40 9.34 9.75 -14.20
C GLY A 40 8.83 8.30 -14.15
N PHE A 41 7.53 8.08 -14.23
CA PHE A 41 6.96 6.71 -14.30
C PHE A 41 7.39 5.94 -15.55
N CYS A 42 7.51 6.61 -16.70
CA CYS A 42 8.01 5.97 -17.91
C CYS A 42 9.44 5.47 -17.73
N CYS A 43 10.33 6.30 -17.17
CA CYS A 43 11.73 5.94 -16.90
C CYS A 43 11.86 4.86 -15.82
N GLU A 44 11.07 4.96 -14.72
CA GLU A 44 11.07 3.99 -13.62
C GLU A 44 10.67 2.59 -14.08
N ARG A 45 9.74 2.48 -15.04
CA ARG A 45 9.16 1.20 -15.49
C ARG A 45 9.66 0.74 -16.85
N GLY A 46 10.48 1.53 -17.55
CA GLY A 46 10.92 1.23 -18.90
C GLY A 46 9.77 1.24 -19.92
N ARG A 47 8.73 2.06 -19.73
CA ARG A 47 7.57 2.13 -20.61
C ARG A 47 7.75 3.16 -21.72
N GLY A 48 8.00 2.69 -22.93
CA GLY A 48 8.22 3.54 -24.08
C GLY A 48 9.60 4.23 -24.13
N VAL A 49 10.37 4.09 -23.07
CA VAL A 49 11.77 4.53 -22.93
C VAL A 49 12.58 3.45 -22.19
N PRO A 50 13.91 3.43 -22.30
CA PRO A 50 14.72 2.53 -21.48
C PRO A 50 14.46 2.72 -19.98
N LEU A 51 14.54 1.61 -19.22
CA LEU A 51 14.51 1.65 -17.76
C LEU A 51 15.69 2.45 -17.26
N ASP A 52 15.41 3.55 -16.57
CA ASP A 52 16.43 4.44 -16.02
C ASP A 52 15.92 5.08 -14.70
N PRO A 53 16.20 4.43 -13.55
CA PRO A 53 15.78 4.97 -12.25
C PRO A 53 16.40 6.33 -11.90
N SER A 54 17.60 6.63 -12.43
CA SER A 54 18.24 7.94 -12.19
C SER A 54 17.51 9.05 -12.93
N ALA A 55 17.18 8.83 -14.20
CA ALA A 55 16.34 9.76 -14.97
C ALA A 55 14.93 9.91 -14.34
N ALA A 56 14.38 8.81 -13.80
CA ALA A 56 13.11 8.87 -13.08
C ALA A 56 13.19 9.80 -11.86
N ALA A 57 14.24 9.68 -11.05
CA ALA A 57 14.48 10.54 -9.89
C ALA A 57 14.58 12.02 -10.28
N ASP A 58 15.28 12.31 -11.39
CA ASP A 58 15.41 13.68 -11.88
C ASP A 58 14.08 14.29 -12.34
N TRP A 59 13.24 13.49 -13.01
CA TRP A 59 11.91 13.93 -13.41
C TRP A 59 10.97 14.11 -12.22
N TYR A 60 10.96 13.17 -11.26
CA TYR A 60 10.19 13.31 -10.03
C TYR A 60 10.63 14.54 -9.21
N ARG A 61 11.94 14.81 -9.14
CA ARG A 61 12.46 15.99 -8.43
C ARG A 61 11.94 17.29 -9.03
N LYS A 62 11.94 17.42 -10.36
CA LYS A 62 11.41 18.60 -11.04
C LYS A 62 9.92 18.82 -10.73
N ALA A 63 9.11 17.77 -10.75
CA ALA A 63 7.70 17.86 -10.41
C ALA A 63 7.48 18.11 -8.90
N ALA A 64 8.26 17.48 -8.04
CA ALA A 64 8.18 17.62 -6.58
C ALA A 64 8.55 19.04 -6.10
N GLU A 65 9.53 19.67 -6.75
CA GLU A 65 9.91 21.07 -6.51
C GLU A 65 8.80 22.07 -6.93
N GLN A 66 7.90 21.64 -7.80
CA GLN A 66 6.67 22.35 -8.17
C GLN A 66 5.45 21.92 -7.34
N GLU A 67 5.69 21.31 -6.18
CA GLU A 67 4.68 20.91 -5.20
C GLU A 67 3.71 19.82 -5.71
N ASP A 68 4.05 19.05 -6.76
CA ASP A 68 3.27 17.85 -7.13
C ASP A 68 3.41 16.79 -6.04
N GLU A 69 2.31 16.51 -5.33
CA GLU A 69 2.30 15.62 -4.16
C GLU A 69 2.61 14.15 -4.50
N ASP A 70 2.17 13.70 -5.67
CA ASP A 70 2.47 12.35 -6.15
C ASP A 70 3.98 12.21 -6.45
N ALA A 71 4.57 13.23 -7.09
CA ALA A 71 6.00 13.25 -7.38
C ALA A 71 6.84 13.31 -6.10
N GLN A 72 6.43 14.13 -5.12
CA GLN A 72 7.08 14.16 -3.80
C GLN A 72 7.06 12.78 -3.14
N CYS A 73 5.92 12.09 -3.15
CA CYS A 73 5.80 10.76 -2.59
C CYS A 73 6.65 9.73 -3.35
N CYS A 74 6.69 9.80 -4.68
CA CYS A 74 7.54 8.92 -5.50
C CYS A 74 9.03 9.17 -5.25
N LEU A 75 9.45 10.43 -5.18
CA LEU A 75 10.84 10.78 -4.88
C LEU A 75 11.26 10.32 -3.48
N GLY A 76 10.36 10.44 -2.49
CA GLY A 76 10.56 9.89 -1.15
C GLY A 76 10.82 8.39 -1.19
N PHE A 77 10.05 7.64 -2.00
CA PHE A 77 10.24 6.20 -2.17
C PHE A 77 11.57 5.84 -2.85
N LEU A 78 12.03 6.63 -3.83
CA LEU A 78 13.34 6.42 -4.44
C LEU A 78 14.48 6.61 -3.43
N TYR A 79 14.39 7.63 -2.57
CA TYR A 79 15.35 7.82 -1.49
C TYR A 79 15.29 6.73 -0.42
N GLU A 80 14.09 6.22 -0.09
CA GLU A 80 13.91 5.07 0.80
C GLU A 80 14.59 3.81 0.26
N SER A 81 14.40 3.52 -1.04
CA SER A 81 14.89 2.29 -1.68
C SER A 81 16.33 2.39 -2.22
N GLY A 82 16.85 3.60 -2.41
CA GLY A 82 18.14 3.83 -3.08
C GLY A 82 18.10 3.57 -4.60
N GLN A 83 16.89 3.61 -5.20
CA GLN A 83 16.75 3.40 -6.65
C GLN A 83 17.01 4.69 -7.41
N GLY A 84 18.06 4.71 -8.21
CA GLY A 84 18.45 5.87 -9.02
C GLY A 84 19.04 7.06 -8.26
N VAL A 85 19.05 6.98 -6.94
CA VAL A 85 19.64 7.96 -6.01
C VAL A 85 20.35 7.23 -4.88
N GLU A 86 21.28 7.90 -4.19
CA GLU A 86 21.83 7.36 -2.96
C GLU A 86 20.74 7.25 -1.89
N GLN A 87 20.66 6.09 -1.21
CA GLN A 87 19.65 5.86 -0.17
C GLN A 87 19.80 6.85 0.99
N SER A 88 18.72 7.52 1.34
CA SER A 88 18.67 8.46 2.47
C SER A 88 17.29 8.48 3.08
N TRP A 89 17.18 7.99 4.31
CA TRP A 89 15.93 8.03 5.06
C TRP A 89 15.52 9.46 5.44
N GLU A 90 16.49 10.34 5.66
CA GLU A 90 16.25 11.75 5.96
C GLU A 90 15.60 12.47 4.77
N GLU A 91 16.11 12.25 3.56
CA GLU A 91 15.50 12.80 2.35
C GLU A 91 14.14 12.16 2.06
N ALA A 92 14.00 10.83 2.25
CA ALA A 92 12.72 10.16 2.12
C ALA A 92 11.65 10.78 3.02
N VAL A 93 11.98 10.98 4.30
CA VAL A 93 11.07 11.64 5.28
C VAL A 93 10.74 13.08 4.88
N ARG A 94 11.71 13.83 4.41
CA ARG A 94 11.49 15.20 3.95
C ARG A 94 10.43 15.26 2.85
N TRP A 95 10.55 14.40 1.84
CA TRP A 95 9.62 14.37 0.71
C TRP A 95 8.27 13.75 1.09
N TYR A 96 8.25 12.69 1.91
CA TYR A 96 6.98 12.16 2.44
C TYR A 96 6.23 13.18 3.29
N ARG A 97 6.94 14.00 4.09
CA ARG A 97 6.33 15.07 4.89
C ARG A 97 5.69 16.12 3.99
N ALA A 98 6.39 16.58 2.96
CA ALA A 98 5.85 17.56 2.02
C ALA A 98 4.54 17.06 1.37
N ALA A 99 4.52 15.82 0.87
CA ALA A 99 3.31 15.21 0.30
C ALA A 99 2.21 14.95 1.33
N ALA A 100 2.57 14.54 2.56
CA ALA A 100 1.61 14.27 3.63
C ALA A 100 0.92 15.56 4.15
N GLU A 101 1.63 16.67 4.16
CA GLU A 101 1.09 18.00 4.51
C GLU A 101 0.06 18.50 3.49
N GLN A 102 0.22 18.10 2.21
CA GLN A 102 -0.77 18.34 1.16
C GLN A 102 -1.99 17.41 1.25
N GLY A 103 -1.92 16.40 2.11
CA GLY A 103 -3.04 15.50 2.38
C GLY A 103 -2.96 14.15 1.69
N LEU A 104 -1.91 13.83 0.92
CA LEU A 104 -1.80 12.56 0.19
C LEU A 104 -1.78 11.36 1.15
N PRO A 105 -2.81 10.46 1.16
CA PRO A 105 -2.91 9.36 2.12
C PRO A 105 -1.72 8.41 2.07
N ARG A 106 -1.23 8.09 0.87
CA ARG A 106 -0.07 7.23 0.69
C ARG A 106 1.18 7.80 1.37
N ALA A 107 1.41 9.11 1.26
CA ALA A 107 2.52 9.77 1.90
C ALA A 107 2.36 9.86 3.42
N GLN A 108 1.14 10.08 3.91
CA GLN A 108 0.82 10.01 5.33
C GLN A 108 1.14 8.63 5.91
N CYS A 109 0.77 7.55 5.22
CA CYS A 109 1.12 6.18 5.63
C CYS A 109 2.63 5.91 5.60
N ASN A 110 3.35 6.40 4.59
CA ASN A 110 4.80 6.21 4.49
C ASN A 110 5.54 6.98 5.60
N LEU A 111 5.15 8.23 5.84
CA LEU A 111 5.71 9.04 6.92
C LEU A 111 5.39 8.43 8.30
N ALA A 112 4.16 7.94 8.49
CA ALA A 112 3.76 7.23 9.70
C ALA A 112 4.64 6.01 9.96
N TRP A 113 4.94 5.23 8.93
CA TRP A 113 5.85 4.09 9.02
C TRP A 113 7.27 4.53 9.42
N CYS A 114 7.77 5.64 8.87
CA CYS A 114 9.07 6.19 9.26
C CYS A 114 9.10 6.54 10.76
N TYR A 115 8.05 7.16 11.30
CA TYR A 115 7.93 7.42 12.73
C TYR A 115 7.78 6.15 13.56
N GLU A 116 7.02 5.15 13.08
CA GLU A 116 6.82 3.87 13.78
C GLU A 116 8.14 3.13 14.01
N TYR A 117 9.04 3.17 13.02
CA TYR A 117 10.31 2.42 13.07
C TYR A 117 11.55 3.28 13.28
N GLY A 118 11.42 4.59 13.47
CA GLY A 118 12.55 5.50 13.66
C GLY A 118 13.47 5.59 12.44
N LYS A 119 12.90 5.61 11.22
CA LYS A 119 13.65 5.68 9.97
C LYS A 119 13.78 7.13 9.49
N GLY A 120 14.97 7.69 9.50
CA GLY A 120 15.25 9.08 9.12
C GLY A 120 14.67 10.13 10.08
N VAL A 121 13.96 9.70 11.13
CA VAL A 121 13.42 10.51 12.21
C VAL A 121 13.49 9.72 13.53
N PRO A 122 13.51 10.36 14.69
CA PRO A 122 13.30 9.67 15.97
C PRO A 122 11.96 8.93 15.96
N GLN A 123 11.94 7.74 16.57
CA GLN A 123 10.70 6.98 16.73
C GLN A 123 9.68 7.78 17.54
N ASP A 124 8.45 7.87 17.01
CA ASP A 124 7.31 8.52 17.66
C ASP A 124 6.02 7.78 17.27
N LEU A 125 5.55 6.91 18.16
CA LEU A 125 4.39 6.09 17.93
C LEU A 125 3.07 6.90 17.95
N GLU A 126 3.02 8.00 18.70
CA GLU A 126 1.83 8.87 18.75
C GLU A 126 1.68 9.64 17.44
N GLU A 127 2.78 10.18 16.90
CA GLU A 127 2.76 10.85 15.60
C GLU A 127 2.48 9.86 14.47
N SER A 128 3.03 8.64 14.54
CA SER A 128 2.71 7.56 13.60
C SER A 128 1.21 7.26 13.58
N TYR A 129 0.61 7.05 14.75
CA TYR A 129 -0.85 6.82 14.84
C TYR A 129 -1.65 8.00 14.28
N ARG A 130 -1.24 9.24 14.59
CA ARG A 130 -1.93 10.44 14.10
C ARG A 130 -1.94 10.52 12.57
N LEU A 131 -0.83 10.16 11.95
CA LEU A 131 -0.68 10.15 10.49
C LEU A 131 -1.48 9.02 9.83
N TYR A 132 -1.41 7.79 10.38
CA TYR A 132 -2.26 6.67 9.93
C TYR A 132 -3.73 7.03 10.02
N ARG A 133 -4.15 7.70 11.10
CA ARG A 133 -5.52 8.12 11.30
C ARG A 133 -5.96 9.15 10.25
N LYS A 134 -5.10 10.11 9.88
CA LYS A 134 -5.41 11.07 8.81
C LYS A 134 -5.65 10.37 7.46
N ALA A 135 -4.84 9.38 7.12
CA ALA A 135 -5.04 8.59 5.91
C ALA A 135 -6.34 7.77 5.99
N ALA A 136 -6.62 7.16 7.14
CA ALA A 136 -7.84 6.38 7.38
C ALA A 136 -9.12 7.23 7.28
N GLU A 137 -9.11 8.48 7.75
CA GLU A 137 -10.23 9.41 7.66
C GLU A 137 -10.57 9.78 6.21
N GLN A 138 -9.63 9.61 5.28
CA GLN A 138 -9.83 9.73 3.84
C GLN A 138 -10.30 8.43 3.17
N GLY A 139 -10.50 7.35 3.95
CA GLY A 139 -10.90 6.04 3.44
C GLY A 139 -9.75 5.21 2.85
N ASP A 140 -8.51 5.60 3.07
CA ASP A 140 -7.35 4.82 2.61
C ASP A 140 -7.27 3.47 3.32
N ALA A 141 -7.32 2.38 2.55
CA ALA A 141 -7.38 1.02 3.08
C ALA A 141 -6.14 0.64 3.92
N ARG A 142 -4.96 1.15 3.54
CA ARG A 142 -3.71 0.93 4.30
C ARG A 142 -3.74 1.73 5.61
N GLY A 143 -4.22 2.98 5.55
CA GLY A 143 -4.40 3.82 6.74
C GLY A 143 -5.37 3.19 7.73
N LEU A 144 -6.54 2.72 7.26
CA LEU A 144 -7.54 2.01 8.06
C LEU A 144 -6.95 0.77 8.74
N PHE A 145 -6.22 -0.04 7.99
CA PHE A 145 -5.54 -1.23 8.50
C PHE A 145 -4.47 -0.90 9.55
N CYS A 146 -3.65 0.12 9.30
CA CYS A 146 -2.62 0.53 10.24
C CYS A 146 -3.21 1.09 11.55
N VAL A 147 -4.33 1.83 11.50
CA VAL A 147 -5.06 2.27 12.70
C VAL A 147 -5.58 1.07 13.50
N ALA A 148 -6.13 0.05 12.82
CA ALA A 148 -6.56 -1.18 13.49
C ALA A 148 -5.41 -1.83 14.27
N ARG A 149 -4.23 -1.97 13.64
CA ARG A 149 -3.02 -2.50 14.28
C ARG A 149 -2.52 -1.64 15.43
N CYS A 150 -2.66 -0.31 15.34
CA CYS A 150 -2.32 0.57 16.46
C CYS A 150 -3.15 0.23 17.71
N PHE A 151 -4.45 0.02 17.55
CA PHE A 151 -5.31 -0.41 18.67
C PHE A 151 -5.05 -1.85 19.11
N ASP A 152 -4.75 -2.75 18.18
CA ASP A 152 -4.50 -4.17 18.48
C ASP A 152 -3.23 -4.36 19.31
N TYR A 153 -2.16 -3.62 19.00
CA TYR A 153 -0.86 -3.73 19.68
C TYR A 153 -0.56 -2.62 20.66
N GLY A 154 -1.43 -1.64 20.86
CA GLY A 154 -1.19 -0.50 21.72
C GLY A 154 -0.07 0.43 21.23
N ARG A 155 0.05 0.64 19.91
CA ARG A 155 1.10 1.46 19.30
C ARG A 155 0.62 2.91 19.14
N GLY A 156 1.11 3.80 19.99
CA GLY A 156 0.73 5.21 19.99
C GLY A 156 -0.69 5.49 20.52
N VAL A 157 -1.41 4.45 20.92
CA VAL A 157 -2.72 4.51 21.58
C VAL A 157 -2.84 3.41 22.62
N THR A 158 -3.77 3.55 23.56
CA THR A 158 -4.12 2.45 24.47
C THR A 158 -4.67 1.27 23.71
N GLN A 159 -4.13 0.07 23.96
CA GLN A 159 -4.60 -1.17 23.34
C GLN A 159 -6.10 -1.38 23.60
N ASN A 160 -6.83 -1.72 22.53
CA ASN A 160 -8.28 -1.96 22.59
C ASN A 160 -8.70 -2.87 21.43
N SER A 161 -8.89 -4.16 21.72
CA SER A 161 -9.24 -5.16 20.70
C SER A 161 -10.61 -4.90 20.06
N THR A 162 -11.58 -4.32 20.80
CA THR A 162 -12.90 -3.97 20.23
C THR A 162 -12.78 -2.87 19.19
N GLU A 163 -12.00 -1.84 19.48
CA GLU A 163 -11.68 -0.79 18.50
C GLU A 163 -10.88 -1.35 17.31
N ALA A 164 -9.91 -2.22 17.57
CA ALA A 164 -9.14 -2.88 16.50
C ALA A 164 -10.06 -3.62 15.52
N VAL A 165 -10.99 -4.43 16.02
CA VAL A 165 -12.00 -5.14 15.20
C VAL A 165 -12.84 -4.17 14.37
N ALA A 166 -13.30 -3.07 14.95
CA ALA A 166 -14.08 -2.08 14.21
C ALA A 166 -13.28 -1.41 13.07
N TRP A 167 -11.99 -1.16 13.28
CA TRP A 167 -11.12 -0.60 12.25
C TRP A 167 -10.68 -1.64 11.22
N TYR A 168 -10.42 -2.89 11.62
CA TYR A 168 -10.19 -4.01 10.69
C TYR A 168 -11.39 -4.21 9.77
N GLN A 169 -12.62 -4.14 10.30
CA GLN A 169 -13.82 -4.24 9.47
C GLN A 169 -13.89 -3.14 8.41
N LYS A 170 -13.64 -1.89 8.79
CA LYS A 170 -13.59 -0.77 7.83
C LYS A 170 -12.52 -0.97 6.75
N ALA A 171 -11.34 -1.46 7.15
CA ALA A 171 -10.25 -1.75 6.22
C ALA A 171 -10.59 -2.92 5.28
N ALA A 172 -11.26 -3.96 5.78
CA ALA A 172 -11.74 -5.08 4.99
C ALA A 172 -12.81 -4.62 3.97
N ASP A 173 -13.76 -3.78 4.40
CA ASP A 173 -14.78 -3.18 3.53
C ASP A 173 -14.15 -2.28 2.45
N ALA A 174 -13.01 -1.67 2.74
CA ALA A 174 -12.19 -0.91 1.78
C ALA A 174 -11.30 -1.81 0.90
N GLY A 175 -11.41 -3.14 1.00
CA GLY A 175 -10.71 -4.10 0.14
C GLY A 175 -9.33 -4.53 0.64
N SER A 176 -8.96 -4.26 1.89
CA SER A 176 -7.68 -4.71 2.45
C SER A 176 -7.68 -6.20 2.76
N ALA A 177 -7.02 -7.00 1.94
CA ALA A 177 -6.88 -8.44 2.17
C ALA A 177 -6.14 -8.77 3.49
N ALA A 178 -5.18 -7.93 3.89
CA ALA A 178 -4.50 -8.07 5.18
C ALA A 178 -5.49 -7.86 6.35
N ALA A 179 -6.37 -6.85 6.25
CA ALA A 179 -7.38 -6.61 7.26
C ALA A 179 -8.42 -7.73 7.34
N MET A 180 -8.82 -8.31 6.19
CA MET A 180 -9.70 -9.48 6.17
C MET A 180 -9.05 -10.66 6.92
N CYS A 181 -7.76 -10.88 6.71
CA CYS A 181 -7.03 -11.94 7.41
C CYS A 181 -6.99 -11.67 8.93
N ASP A 182 -6.57 -10.48 9.37
CA ASP A 182 -6.44 -10.18 10.79
C ASP A 182 -7.81 -10.12 11.50
N LEU A 183 -8.85 -9.64 10.81
CA LEU A 183 -10.23 -9.72 11.31
C LEU A 183 -10.70 -11.17 11.45
N GLY A 184 -10.32 -12.05 10.52
CA GLY A 184 -10.55 -13.49 10.62
C GLY A 184 -9.93 -14.08 11.88
N VAL A 185 -8.69 -13.69 12.22
CA VAL A 185 -8.03 -14.10 13.48
C VAL A 185 -8.80 -13.61 14.70
N CYS A 186 -9.30 -12.38 14.68
CA CYS A 186 -10.12 -11.87 15.79
C CYS A 186 -11.39 -12.71 16.01
N TYR A 187 -12.10 -13.10 14.94
CA TYR A 187 -13.28 -13.97 15.05
C TYR A 187 -12.94 -15.40 15.46
N GLU A 188 -11.81 -15.95 14.96
CA GLU A 188 -11.36 -17.28 15.34
C GLU A 188 -11.04 -17.39 16.83
N ARG A 189 -10.38 -16.36 17.40
CA ARG A 189 -9.95 -16.35 18.80
C ARG A 189 -10.98 -15.73 19.76
N GLY A 190 -11.95 -14.95 19.26
CA GLY A 190 -12.85 -14.18 20.09
C GLY A 190 -12.18 -12.96 20.73
N GLU A 191 -11.19 -12.37 20.05
CA GLU A 191 -10.47 -11.20 20.53
C GLU A 191 -11.17 -9.91 20.09
N GLY A 192 -11.74 -9.17 21.03
CA GLY A 192 -12.49 -7.94 20.77
C GLY A 192 -13.87 -8.15 20.16
N VAL A 193 -14.27 -9.40 19.89
CA VAL A 193 -15.53 -9.81 19.29
C VAL A 193 -15.88 -11.22 19.77
N GLU A 194 -17.17 -11.59 19.74
CA GLU A 194 -17.59 -12.97 20.02
C GLU A 194 -16.98 -13.94 18.98
N ARG A 195 -16.51 -15.09 19.46
CA ARG A 195 -15.89 -16.11 18.60
C ARG A 195 -16.90 -16.64 17.58
N ASP A 196 -16.52 -16.57 16.30
CA ASP A 196 -17.34 -17.07 15.17
C ASP A 196 -16.44 -17.66 14.08
N LEU A 197 -16.30 -18.98 14.09
CA LEU A 197 -15.47 -19.70 13.11
C LEU A 197 -16.04 -19.63 11.69
N SER A 198 -17.35 -19.56 11.52
CA SER A 198 -17.95 -19.44 10.19
C SER A 198 -17.57 -18.10 9.55
N ARG A 199 -17.56 -17.06 10.36
CA ARG A 199 -17.14 -15.72 9.94
C ARG A 199 -15.63 -15.66 9.66
N ALA A 200 -14.82 -16.29 10.51
CA ALA A 200 -13.37 -16.41 10.29
C ALA A 200 -13.06 -17.11 8.97
N VAL A 201 -13.69 -18.24 8.67
CA VAL A 201 -13.56 -18.96 7.38
C VAL A 201 -13.90 -18.07 6.20
N SER A 202 -15.03 -17.34 6.29
CA SER A 202 -15.46 -16.42 5.21
C SER A 202 -14.42 -15.33 4.94
N LEU A 203 -13.85 -14.73 6.00
CA LEU A 203 -12.86 -13.69 5.92
C LEU A 203 -11.52 -14.21 5.39
N TYR A 204 -11.06 -15.37 5.87
CA TYR A 204 -9.85 -16.00 5.35
C TYR A 204 -9.99 -16.37 3.87
N ARG A 205 -11.18 -16.83 3.44
CA ARG A 205 -11.44 -17.11 2.03
C ARG A 205 -11.34 -15.84 1.18
N GLN A 206 -11.96 -14.76 1.60
CA GLN A 206 -11.87 -13.47 0.90
C GLN A 206 -10.41 -12.98 0.82
N ALA A 207 -9.66 -13.06 1.92
CA ALA A 207 -8.24 -12.71 1.95
C ALA A 207 -7.43 -13.61 1.02
N ALA A 208 -7.68 -14.92 1.03
CA ALA A 208 -6.98 -15.91 0.20
C ALA A 208 -7.24 -15.69 -1.29
N GLU A 209 -8.50 -15.44 -1.68
CA GLU A 209 -8.90 -15.14 -3.06
C GLU A 209 -8.32 -13.80 -3.55
N ALA A 210 -8.13 -12.84 -2.63
CA ALA A 210 -7.42 -11.59 -2.92
C ALA A 210 -5.89 -11.73 -2.92
N GLY A 211 -5.36 -12.96 -2.79
CA GLY A 211 -3.94 -13.24 -2.88
C GLY A 211 -3.15 -13.02 -1.58
N ASN A 212 -3.81 -12.91 -0.43
CA ASN A 212 -3.09 -12.78 0.84
C ASN A 212 -2.55 -14.14 1.32
N ALA A 213 -1.23 -14.29 1.36
CA ALA A 213 -0.57 -15.56 1.72
C ALA A 213 -0.93 -16.02 3.14
N ALA A 214 -1.05 -15.11 4.12
CA ALA A 214 -1.46 -15.46 5.48
C ALA A 214 -2.91 -15.98 5.51
N GLY A 215 -3.83 -15.32 4.76
CA GLY A 215 -5.20 -15.79 4.60
C GLY A 215 -5.29 -17.17 3.94
N GLN A 216 -4.44 -17.45 2.95
CA GLN A 216 -4.33 -18.77 2.30
C GLN A 216 -3.84 -19.82 3.29
N CYS A 217 -2.81 -19.53 4.08
CA CYS A 217 -2.33 -20.45 5.13
C CYS A 217 -3.40 -20.72 6.18
N ASN A 218 -4.07 -19.70 6.69
CA ASN A 218 -5.08 -19.85 7.72
C ASN A 218 -6.30 -20.64 7.20
N LEU A 219 -6.74 -20.38 5.97
CA LEU A 219 -7.82 -21.16 5.35
C LEU A 219 -7.41 -22.62 5.14
N GLY A 220 -6.17 -22.86 4.69
CA GLY A 220 -5.62 -24.21 4.56
C GLY A 220 -5.63 -24.95 5.89
N PHE A 221 -5.25 -24.29 6.99
CA PHE A 221 -5.27 -24.86 8.33
C PHE A 221 -6.69 -25.24 8.79
N LEU A 222 -7.69 -24.39 8.52
CA LEU A 222 -9.07 -24.70 8.86
C LEU A 222 -9.61 -25.90 8.08
N TYR A 223 -9.25 -26.05 6.81
CA TYR A 223 -9.58 -27.27 6.04
C TYR A 223 -8.82 -28.50 6.53
N GLU A 224 -7.58 -28.38 6.99
CA GLU A 224 -6.81 -29.47 7.59
C GLU A 224 -7.43 -29.95 8.91
N SER A 225 -7.81 -29.00 9.79
CA SER A 225 -8.36 -29.33 11.11
C SER A 225 -9.85 -29.69 11.08
N GLY A 226 -10.61 -29.23 10.08
CA GLY A 226 -12.05 -29.34 10.03
C GLY A 226 -12.76 -28.34 10.97
N GLU A 227 -12.09 -27.27 11.37
CA GLU A 227 -12.65 -26.23 12.22
C GLU A 227 -13.45 -25.22 11.40
N GLY A 228 -14.75 -25.13 11.63
CA GLY A 228 -15.63 -24.21 10.91
C GLY A 228 -15.95 -24.56 9.46
N VAL A 229 -15.30 -25.59 8.93
CA VAL A 229 -15.50 -26.17 7.58
C VAL A 229 -15.42 -27.70 7.66
N GLU A 230 -15.96 -28.40 6.66
CA GLU A 230 -15.71 -29.83 6.51
C GLU A 230 -14.23 -30.08 6.22
N GLN A 231 -13.63 -31.04 6.94
CA GLN A 231 -12.23 -31.38 6.77
C GLN A 231 -11.92 -31.84 5.33
N SER A 232 -10.92 -31.24 4.72
CA SER A 232 -10.48 -31.59 3.36
C SER A 232 -9.00 -31.34 3.17
N TRP A 233 -8.23 -32.44 3.12
CA TRP A 233 -6.80 -32.38 2.81
C TRP A 233 -6.51 -31.87 1.40
N GLU A 234 -7.42 -32.10 0.45
CA GLU A 234 -7.30 -31.60 -0.92
C GLU A 234 -7.35 -30.06 -0.94
N GLU A 235 -8.34 -29.46 -0.28
CA GLU A 235 -8.45 -28.01 -0.16
C GLU A 235 -7.29 -27.43 0.68
N ALA A 236 -6.91 -28.07 1.77
CA ALA A 236 -5.77 -27.64 2.57
C ALA A 236 -4.49 -27.54 1.73
N VAL A 237 -4.15 -28.60 0.99
CA VAL A 237 -2.98 -28.61 0.11
C VAL A 237 -3.07 -27.57 -1.00
N ARG A 238 -4.24 -27.37 -1.58
CA ARG A 238 -4.48 -26.34 -2.59
C ARG A 238 -4.12 -24.92 -2.07
N TRP A 239 -4.61 -24.57 -0.89
CA TRP A 239 -4.36 -23.28 -0.30
C TRP A 239 -2.92 -23.11 0.19
N TYR A 240 -2.31 -24.13 0.76
CA TYR A 240 -0.90 -24.10 1.13
C TYR A 240 0.03 -23.93 -0.08
N ARG A 241 -0.29 -24.54 -1.24
CA ARG A 241 0.46 -24.32 -2.48
C ARG A 241 0.33 -22.86 -2.95
N ALA A 242 -0.88 -22.32 -2.96
CA ALA A 242 -1.09 -20.94 -3.35
C ALA A 242 -0.29 -19.95 -2.47
N ALA A 243 -0.19 -20.22 -1.17
CA ALA A 243 0.64 -19.44 -0.26
C ALA A 243 2.14 -19.58 -0.56
N ALA A 244 2.60 -20.83 -0.81
CA ALA A 244 4.01 -21.11 -1.06
C ALA A 244 4.54 -20.54 -2.40
N GLU A 245 3.67 -20.37 -3.41
CA GLU A 245 4.02 -19.76 -4.69
C GLU A 245 4.32 -18.27 -4.61
N GLN A 246 4.02 -17.64 -3.49
CA GLN A 246 4.26 -16.21 -3.26
C GLN A 246 5.60 -15.90 -2.55
N GLY A 247 6.29 -16.93 -2.03
CA GLY A 247 7.61 -16.80 -1.38
C GLY A 247 7.61 -17.26 0.07
#